data_043ffcd796a2d12c1dab48d8bd450b94
#
_entry.id   043ffcd796a2d12c1dab48d8bd450b94
#
_cell.length_a   1.000
_cell.length_b   1.000
_cell.length_c   1.000
_cell.angle_alpha   90.00
_cell.angle_beta   90.00
_cell.angle_gamma   90.00
#
_symmetry.space_group_name_H-M   'P 1'
#
loop_
_entity.id
_entity.type
_entity.pdbx_description
1 polymer ?
#
loop_
_entity_poly.entity_id
_entity_poly.type
_entity_poly.pdbx_seq_one_letter_code
_entity_poly.pdbx_strand_id
1 'polypeptide(L)'
;MQASHSIPGALSFKISNASTAIFHTGDTKGDESSYLQGGVNFADYAEIAKEGKIDLMTFDGTTAARKGHATYESEIFDCYDKLFAENSKHQMIVPLAAAHCERLATVIAAAEKNGKNVILNGGPSMDTNLLGLQMSGIDLAKKFPNIAVVGVKNPLADKLNPKDTITITTGIYMEKDSPFVQYLQGKNNGFKFEKDAVVIAPLTTDKNEKMAFLLATSERAQGRTVITAATRPKMYGSGHAQADDFRRIAGILKPRMVAPIHTRTPGANDFNKLAAEEGYETFPRQIKNGEIVKVTDKGCDLVPRDRQQWFGVKVCGNEADFMLVKDTNFKTAELKRRRDAYRARQETQKRACLAKFAGRSK
;
A
#
# COMPACT_ATOMS: atom_id res chain seq x y z
N MET A 1 -11.58 -13.30 -4.50
CA MET A 1 -12.19 -12.47 -3.46
C MET A 1 -11.37 -11.19 -3.26
N GLN A 2 -11.95 -10.17 -2.68
CA GLN A 2 -11.23 -8.94 -2.35
C GLN A 2 -10.27 -9.17 -1.17
N ALA A 3 -9.03 -8.63 -1.29
CA ALA A 3 -8.08 -8.54 -0.19
C ALA A 3 -8.07 -7.09 0.34
N SER A 4 -7.84 -6.92 1.64
CA SER A 4 -7.60 -5.60 2.22
C SER A 4 -6.12 -5.24 2.09
N HIS A 5 -5.82 -4.16 1.40
CA HIS A 5 -4.47 -3.65 1.24
C HIS A 5 -4.47 -2.12 1.04
N SER A 6 -3.31 -1.55 0.72
CA SER A 6 -3.13 -0.09 0.56
C SER A 6 -3.80 0.52 -0.68
N ILE A 7 -4.19 -0.30 -1.65
CA ILE A 7 -4.83 0.14 -2.90
C ILE A 7 -6.15 -0.60 -3.13
N PRO A 8 -7.13 0.03 -3.80
CA PRO A 8 -8.34 -0.65 -4.23
C PRO A 8 -8.05 -1.74 -5.26
N GLY A 9 -8.87 -2.80 -5.26
CA GLY A 9 -8.75 -3.89 -6.22
C GLY A 9 -7.67 -4.91 -5.92
N ALA A 10 -7.07 -4.91 -4.71
CA ALA A 10 -6.25 -6.00 -4.23
C ALA A 10 -7.10 -7.29 -4.13
N LEU A 11 -6.56 -8.41 -4.61
CA LEU A 11 -7.30 -9.67 -4.72
C LEU A 11 -6.53 -10.84 -4.12
N SER A 12 -7.29 -11.74 -3.48
CA SER A 12 -6.87 -13.10 -3.16
C SER A 12 -7.52 -14.08 -4.13
N PHE A 13 -6.84 -15.21 -4.40
CA PHE A 13 -7.27 -16.17 -5.41
C PHE A 13 -7.30 -17.58 -4.84
N LYS A 14 -8.37 -18.34 -5.14
CA LYS A 14 -8.38 -19.80 -5.07
C LYS A 14 -8.19 -20.37 -6.47
N ILE A 15 -7.20 -21.22 -6.63
CA ILE A 15 -6.92 -21.93 -7.88
C ILE A 15 -7.05 -23.41 -7.58
N SER A 16 -7.97 -24.11 -8.25
CA SER A 16 -8.25 -25.51 -7.98
C SER A 16 -8.47 -26.32 -9.25
N ASN A 17 -8.22 -27.61 -9.16
CA ASN A 17 -8.63 -28.62 -10.10
C ASN A 17 -9.40 -29.72 -9.36
N ALA A 18 -9.66 -30.88 -10.00
CA ALA A 18 -10.44 -31.96 -9.40
C ALA A 18 -9.83 -32.58 -8.12
N SER A 19 -8.52 -32.41 -7.87
CA SER A 19 -7.80 -33.08 -6.77
C SER A 19 -7.06 -32.14 -5.84
N THR A 20 -6.74 -30.90 -6.25
CA THR A 20 -5.88 -29.98 -5.50
C THR A 20 -6.42 -28.57 -5.51
N ALA A 21 -6.12 -27.82 -4.45
CA ALA A 21 -6.44 -26.39 -4.37
C ALA A 21 -5.30 -25.59 -3.74
N ILE A 22 -5.03 -24.42 -4.31
CA ILE A 22 -4.09 -23.43 -3.82
C ILE A 22 -4.88 -22.18 -3.48
N PHE A 23 -4.59 -21.58 -2.33
CA PHE A 23 -5.08 -20.24 -1.99
C PHE A 23 -3.91 -19.26 -1.96
N HIS A 24 -4.01 -18.18 -2.73
CA HIS A 24 -3.02 -17.13 -2.81
C HIS A 24 -3.60 -15.84 -2.22
N THR A 25 -3.05 -15.35 -1.10
CA THR A 25 -3.61 -14.17 -0.45
C THR A 25 -3.37 -12.88 -1.24
N GLY A 26 -2.35 -12.85 -2.12
CA GLY A 26 -1.79 -11.58 -2.56
C GLY A 26 -1.22 -10.81 -1.36
N ASP A 27 -0.94 -9.54 -1.54
CA ASP A 27 -0.64 -8.63 -0.44
C ASP A 27 -1.95 -8.37 0.32
N THR A 28 -1.95 -8.64 1.62
CA THR A 28 -3.17 -8.60 2.41
C THR A 28 -2.92 -8.13 3.84
N LYS A 29 -3.97 -7.61 4.42
CA LYS A 29 -4.10 -7.22 5.83
C LYS A 29 -5.44 -7.80 6.33
N GLY A 30 -5.52 -8.24 7.58
CA GLY A 30 -6.75 -8.80 8.15
C GLY A 30 -7.81 -7.74 8.52
N ASP A 31 -7.83 -6.61 7.85
CA ASP A 31 -8.63 -5.43 8.20
C ASP A 31 -10.00 -5.45 7.52
N GLU A 32 -11.05 -5.52 8.32
CA GLU A 32 -12.45 -5.43 7.86
C GLU A 32 -12.88 -3.99 7.62
N SER A 33 -12.14 -3.01 8.16
CA SER A 33 -12.43 -1.60 7.95
C SER A 33 -11.82 -1.08 6.65
N SER A 34 -12.54 -0.21 5.97
CA SER A 34 -12.06 0.49 4.78
C SER A 34 -12.84 1.78 4.59
N TYR A 35 -12.15 2.80 4.11
CA TYR A 35 -12.72 4.09 3.77
C TYR A 35 -12.80 4.32 2.26
N LEU A 36 -12.34 3.37 1.45
CA LEU A 36 -12.46 3.40 -0.02
C LEU A 36 -13.52 2.45 -0.55
N GLN A 37 -13.29 1.13 -0.46
CA GLN A 37 -14.09 0.11 -1.14
C GLN A 37 -14.60 -1.02 -0.25
N GLY A 38 -14.36 -0.97 1.04
CA GLY A 38 -14.63 -2.06 1.97
C GLY A 38 -13.35 -2.85 2.30
N GLY A 39 -13.30 -3.36 3.52
CA GLY A 39 -12.22 -4.19 4.04
C GLY A 39 -12.33 -5.64 3.59
N VAL A 40 -11.55 -6.49 4.21
CA VAL A 40 -11.68 -7.94 4.04
C VAL A 40 -13.02 -8.41 4.62
N ASN A 41 -13.67 -9.34 3.95
CA ASN A 41 -14.85 -10.00 4.48
C ASN A 41 -14.49 -11.44 4.88
N PHE A 42 -14.45 -11.73 6.17
CA PHE A 42 -14.11 -13.07 6.65
C PHE A 42 -15.17 -14.13 6.32
N ALA A 43 -16.41 -13.73 6.02
CA ALA A 43 -17.41 -14.67 5.51
C ALA A 43 -17.02 -15.25 4.14
N ASP A 44 -16.35 -14.49 3.28
CA ASP A 44 -15.88 -14.99 1.98
C ASP A 44 -14.81 -16.07 2.15
N TYR A 45 -13.92 -15.94 3.16
CA TYR A 45 -12.96 -17.01 3.50
C TYR A 45 -13.68 -18.26 3.99
N ALA A 46 -14.74 -18.10 4.79
CA ALA A 46 -15.52 -19.23 5.27
C ALA A 46 -16.27 -19.94 4.13
N GLU A 47 -16.79 -19.22 3.15
CA GLU A 47 -17.39 -19.83 1.95
C GLU A 47 -16.33 -20.60 1.14
N ILE A 48 -15.16 -20.03 0.92
CA ILE A 48 -14.05 -20.70 0.22
C ILE A 48 -13.64 -21.99 0.96
N ALA A 49 -13.62 -21.98 2.29
CA ALA A 49 -13.29 -23.17 3.09
C ALA A 49 -14.33 -24.28 2.93
N LYS A 50 -15.62 -23.96 2.73
CA LYS A 50 -16.69 -24.94 2.47
C LYS A 50 -16.58 -25.63 1.10
N GLU A 51 -15.93 -24.99 0.12
CA GLU A 51 -15.73 -25.55 -1.21
C GLU A 51 -14.74 -26.75 -1.24
N GLY A 52 -14.04 -27.01 -0.15
CA GLY A 52 -13.11 -28.12 0.01
C GLY A 52 -11.74 -27.73 0.55
N LYS A 53 -10.88 -28.73 0.70
CA LYS A 53 -9.53 -28.56 1.27
C LYS A 53 -8.68 -27.59 0.46
N ILE A 54 -7.73 -26.94 1.16
CA ILE A 54 -6.67 -26.16 0.57
C ILE A 54 -5.35 -26.86 0.84
N ASP A 55 -4.68 -27.30 -0.23
CA ASP A 55 -3.41 -28.02 -0.13
C ASP A 55 -2.24 -27.11 0.15
N LEU A 56 -2.25 -25.90 -0.41
CA LEU A 56 -1.23 -24.88 -0.19
C LEU A 56 -1.87 -23.51 -0.07
N MET A 57 -1.53 -22.77 0.99
CA MET A 57 -1.78 -21.34 1.08
C MET A 57 -0.46 -20.58 0.94
N THR A 58 -0.36 -19.71 -0.04
CA THR A 58 0.71 -18.71 -0.08
C THR A 58 0.23 -17.43 0.59
N PHE A 59 0.98 -16.97 1.59
CA PHE A 59 0.58 -15.88 2.48
C PHE A 59 1.55 -14.71 2.44
N ASP A 60 1.02 -13.49 2.54
CA ASP A 60 1.80 -12.26 2.67
C ASP A 60 2.73 -12.32 3.89
N GLY A 61 3.99 -12.58 3.67
CA GLY A 61 5.01 -12.75 4.70
C GLY A 61 5.71 -11.47 5.13
N THR A 62 5.31 -10.30 4.60
CA THR A 62 6.05 -9.03 4.79
C THR A 62 6.22 -8.66 6.26
N THR A 63 5.15 -8.75 7.04
CA THR A 63 5.15 -8.48 8.49
C THR A 63 4.45 -9.58 9.30
N ALA A 64 4.13 -10.72 8.68
CA ALA A 64 3.30 -11.75 9.26
C ALA A 64 3.85 -12.38 10.56
N ALA A 65 5.17 -12.37 10.76
CA ALA A 65 5.78 -12.86 12.01
C ALA A 65 5.78 -11.84 13.16
N ARG A 66 5.33 -10.61 12.93
CA ARG A 66 5.20 -9.62 14.02
C ARG A 66 4.01 -9.96 14.90
N LYS A 67 4.18 -9.83 16.21
CA LYS A 67 3.12 -10.09 17.21
C LYS A 67 1.95 -9.12 17.06
N GLY A 68 0.75 -9.61 17.35
CA GLY A 68 -0.49 -8.84 17.28
C GLY A 68 -1.10 -8.84 15.86
N HIS A 69 -2.02 -7.93 15.64
CA HIS A 69 -2.62 -7.64 14.33
C HIS A 69 -2.04 -6.34 13.74
N ALA A 70 -2.11 -6.18 12.43
CA ALA A 70 -1.79 -4.91 11.79
C ALA A 70 -2.72 -3.82 12.31
N THR A 71 -2.21 -2.59 12.54
CA THR A 71 -3.09 -1.48 12.94
C THR A 71 -4.14 -1.26 11.85
N TYR A 72 -5.41 -1.42 12.20
CA TYR A 72 -6.53 -1.34 11.27
C TYR A 72 -6.88 0.10 10.91
N GLU A 73 -7.50 0.32 9.77
CA GLU A 73 -7.85 1.67 9.32
C GLU A 73 -8.87 2.35 10.25
N SER A 74 -9.73 1.59 10.93
CA SER A 74 -10.60 2.12 11.98
C SER A 74 -9.83 2.68 13.18
N GLU A 75 -8.78 1.99 13.63
CA GLU A 75 -7.94 2.46 14.74
C GLU A 75 -7.13 3.70 14.34
N ILE A 76 -6.70 3.74 13.07
CA ILE A 76 -6.01 4.89 12.49
C ILE A 76 -6.95 6.08 12.36
N PHE A 77 -8.18 5.83 11.89
CA PHE A 77 -9.23 6.85 11.84
C PHE A 77 -9.46 7.47 13.22
N ASP A 78 -9.66 6.65 14.25
CA ASP A 78 -9.86 7.12 15.63
C ASP A 78 -8.68 7.94 16.16
N CYS A 79 -7.46 7.58 15.75
CA CYS A 79 -6.27 8.34 16.10
C CYS A 79 -6.25 9.71 15.43
N TYR A 80 -6.50 9.77 14.12
CA TYR A 80 -6.55 11.04 13.37
C TYR A 80 -7.74 11.91 13.77
N ASP A 81 -8.90 11.32 14.05
CA ASP A 81 -10.07 12.03 14.58
C ASP A 81 -9.72 12.82 15.85
N LYS A 82 -9.09 12.17 16.84
CA LYS A 82 -8.63 12.82 18.06
C LYS A 82 -7.55 13.88 17.79
N LEU A 83 -6.56 13.57 16.93
CA LEU A 83 -5.51 14.51 16.60
C LEU A 83 -6.06 15.77 15.92
N PHE A 84 -7.04 15.65 15.04
CA PHE A 84 -7.65 16.79 14.36
C PHE A 84 -8.50 17.63 15.31
N ALA A 85 -9.23 17.00 16.23
CA ALA A 85 -9.97 17.69 17.27
C ALA A 85 -9.04 18.47 18.24
N GLU A 86 -7.96 17.81 18.72
CA GLU A 86 -6.96 18.40 19.62
C GLU A 86 -6.26 19.62 19.00
N ASN A 87 -6.08 19.63 17.67
CA ASN A 87 -5.35 20.68 16.93
C ASN A 87 -6.28 21.54 16.05
N SER A 88 -7.57 21.61 16.36
CA SER A 88 -8.61 22.20 15.51
C SER A 88 -8.40 23.71 15.23
N LYS A 89 -7.59 24.41 16.01
CA LYS A 89 -7.29 25.85 15.86
C LYS A 89 -6.06 26.12 14.97
N HIS A 90 -5.39 25.08 14.49
CA HIS A 90 -4.16 25.19 13.72
C HIS A 90 -4.34 24.63 12.31
N GLN A 91 -3.56 25.12 11.36
CA GLN A 91 -3.33 24.43 10.09
C GLN A 91 -2.62 23.11 10.38
N MET A 92 -3.07 22.04 9.76
CA MET A 92 -2.45 20.70 9.94
C MET A 92 -1.86 20.20 8.64
N ILE A 93 -0.69 19.56 8.73
CA ILE A 93 0.04 18.99 7.61
C ILE A 93 0.27 17.52 7.88
N VAL A 94 -0.17 16.66 6.95
CA VAL A 94 -0.10 15.20 7.09
C VAL A 94 0.69 14.62 5.91
N PRO A 95 2.00 14.35 6.07
CA PRO A 95 2.76 13.64 5.04
C PRO A 95 2.41 12.15 5.08
N LEU A 96 2.02 11.60 3.93
CA LEU A 96 1.66 10.19 3.74
C LEU A 96 2.52 9.54 2.66
N ALA A 97 2.46 8.21 2.56
CA ALA A 97 2.96 7.48 1.41
C ALA A 97 2.01 7.67 0.22
N ALA A 98 2.53 8.09 -0.92
CA ALA A 98 1.72 8.37 -2.12
C ALA A 98 0.89 7.17 -2.58
N ALA A 99 1.42 5.95 -2.43
CA ALA A 99 0.78 4.71 -2.89
C ALA A 99 -0.27 4.16 -1.92
N HIS A 100 -0.44 4.75 -0.73
CA HIS A 100 -1.38 4.23 0.26
C HIS A 100 -2.74 4.93 0.14
N CYS A 101 -3.50 4.59 -0.91
CA CYS A 101 -4.80 5.21 -1.21
C CYS A 101 -5.84 4.98 -0.09
N GLU A 102 -5.85 3.82 0.54
CA GLU A 102 -6.74 3.53 1.67
C GLU A 102 -6.45 4.48 2.84
N ARG A 103 -5.18 4.67 3.22
CA ARG A 103 -4.78 5.61 4.26
C ARG A 103 -5.14 7.05 3.92
N LEU A 104 -5.00 7.43 2.66
CA LEU A 104 -5.42 8.74 2.19
C LEU A 104 -6.91 8.96 2.48
N ALA A 105 -7.76 7.99 2.13
CA ALA A 105 -9.20 8.08 2.40
C ALA A 105 -9.53 8.04 3.90
N THR A 106 -8.84 7.24 4.70
CA THR A 106 -8.98 7.21 6.17
C THR A 106 -8.72 8.59 6.78
N VAL A 107 -7.65 9.25 6.34
CA VAL A 107 -7.30 10.60 6.85
C VAL A 107 -8.32 11.64 6.37
N ILE A 108 -8.81 11.55 5.13
CA ILE A 108 -9.87 12.44 4.62
C ILE A 108 -11.18 12.22 5.39
N ALA A 109 -11.55 10.98 5.69
CA ALA A 109 -12.73 10.67 6.48
C ALA A 109 -12.65 11.28 7.91
N ALA A 110 -11.49 11.21 8.55
CA ALA A 110 -11.26 11.87 9.84
C ALA A 110 -11.32 13.40 9.73
N ALA A 111 -10.83 13.98 8.61
CA ALA A 111 -10.95 15.39 8.32
C ALA A 111 -12.42 15.81 8.17
N GLU A 112 -13.19 15.05 7.40
CA GLU A 112 -14.64 15.30 7.20
C GLU A 112 -15.39 15.26 8.52
N LYS A 113 -15.13 14.28 9.39
CA LYS A 113 -15.75 14.19 10.72
C LYS A 113 -15.48 15.43 11.58
N ASN A 114 -14.31 16.05 11.40
CA ASN A 114 -13.93 17.27 12.11
C ASN A 114 -14.28 18.58 11.36
N GLY A 115 -15.03 18.50 10.26
CA GLY A 115 -15.40 19.66 9.43
C GLY A 115 -14.22 20.37 8.79
N LYS A 116 -13.08 19.69 8.58
CA LYS A 116 -11.86 20.24 8.00
C LYS A 116 -11.79 19.97 6.50
N ASN A 117 -11.54 21.00 5.72
CA ASN A 117 -11.24 20.88 4.30
C ASN A 117 -9.88 20.20 4.07
N VAL A 118 -9.71 19.63 2.90
CA VAL A 118 -8.47 18.93 2.54
C VAL A 118 -7.87 19.50 1.27
N ILE A 119 -6.59 19.85 1.34
CA ILE A 119 -5.76 20.18 0.18
C ILE A 119 -4.79 19.01 -0.08
N LEU A 120 -4.85 18.45 -1.28
CA LEU A 120 -3.95 17.39 -1.74
C LEU A 120 -2.74 18.02 -2.44
N ASN A 121 -1.57 17.90 -1.82
CA ASN A 121 -0.29 18.40 -2.36
C ASN A 121 0.77 17.29 -2.34
N GLY A 122 0.53 16.23 -3.11
CA GLY A 122 1.38 15.04 -3.10
C GLY A 122 2.35 14.93 -4.28
N GLY A 123 2.30 15.88 -5.22
CA GLY A 123 3.13 15.85 -6.42
C GLY A 123 2.79 14.69 -7.38
N PRO A 124 3.67 14.41 -8.37
CA PRO A 124 3.37 13.48 -9.46
C PRO A 124 2.97 12.06 -9.01
N SER A 125 3.54 11.58 -7.91
CA SER A 125 3.22 10.23 -7.39
C SER A 125 1.80 10.15 -6.87
N MET A 126 1.33 11.15 -6.12
CA MET A 126 -0.06 11.22 -5.66
C MET A 126 -1.00 11.46 -6.83
N ASP A 127 -0.67 12.36 -7.75
CA ASP A 127 -1.48 12.66 -8.93
C ASP A 127 -1.75 11.39 -9.75
N THR A 128 -0.75 10.51 -9.89
CA THR A 128 -0.89 9.22 -10.58
C THR A 128 -1.87 8.29 -9.86
N ASN A 129 -1.79 8.21 -8.54
CA ASN A 129 -2.69 7.36 -7.75
C ASN A 129 -4.12 7.92 -7.73
N LEU A 130 -4.30 9.23 -7.63
CA LEU A 130 -5.60 9.88 -7.72
C LEU A 130 -6.27 9.63 -9.08
N LEU A 131 -5.48 9.70 -10.16
CA LEU A 131 -5.97 9.33 -11.50
C LEU A 131 -6.39 7.85 -11.55
N GLY A 132 -5.61 6.95 -10.94
CA GLY A 132 -5.98 5.53 -10.83
C GLY A 132 -7.30 5.31 -10.09
N LEU A 133 -7.52 6.04 -8.99
CA LEU A 133 -8.80 6.01 -8.26
C LEU A 133 -9.96 6.47 -9.14
N GLN A 134 -9.81 7.59 -9.84
CA GLN A 134 -10.84 8.12 -10.75
C GLN A 134 -11.15 7.14 -11.89
N MET A 135 -10.12 6.50 -12.46
CA MET A 135 -10.31 5.47 -13.50
C MET A 135 -11.03 4.23 -12.96
N SER A 136 -10.92 3.95 -11.67
CA SER A 136 -11.65 2.89 -10.96
C SER A 136 -13.05 3.34 -10.47
N GLY A 137 -13.50 4.54 -10.86
CA GLY A 137 -14.80 5.08 -10.48
C GLY A 137 -14.84 5.73 -9.09
N ILE A 138 -13.69 5.91 -8.43
CA ILE A 138 -13.60 6.52 -7.09
C ILE A 138 -13.20 7.98 -7.23
N ASP A 139 -14.13 8.87 -6.90
CA ASP A 139 -13.93 10.31 -6.81
C ASP A 139 -13.97 10.73 -5.34
N LEU A 140 -12.83 11.14 -4.79
CA LEU A 140 -12.71 11.49 -3.38
C LEU A 140 -13.57 12.70 -3.00
N ALA A 141 -13.73 13.68 -3.87
CA ALA A 141 -14.57 14.84 -3.59
C ALA A 141 -16.06 14.46 -3.50
N LYS A 142 -16.50 13.49 -4.30
CA LYS A 142 -17.88 12.95 -4.21
C LYS A 142 -18.07 12.00 -3.03
N LYS A 143 -17.00 11.30 -2.65
CA LYS A 143 -17.04 10.35 -1.54
C LYS A 143 -17.11 11.06 -0.18
N PHE A 144 -16.53 12.25 -0.08
CA PHE A 144 -16.51 13.09 1.13
C PHE A 144 -17.19 14.43 0.86
N PRO A 145 -18.54 14.45 0.75
CA PRO A 145 -19.29 15.60 0.22
C PRO A 145 -19.42 16.76 1.21
N ASN A 146 -19.16 16.56 2.49
CA ASN A 146 -19.36 17.56 3.53
C ASN A 146 -18.19 18.55 3.67
N ILE A 147 -17.09 18.31 2.96
CA ILE A 147 -15.88 19.14 2.96
C ILE A 147 -15.36 19.35 1.54
N ALA A 148 -14.53 20.39 1.36
CA ALA A 148 -13.77 20.51 0.11
C ALA A 148 -12.55 19.57 0.12
N VAL A 149 -12.45 18.69 -0.90
CA VAL A 149 -11.26 17.88 -1.17
C VAL A 149 -10.71 18.30 -2.53
N VAL A 150 -9.64 19.09 -2.52
CA VAL A 150 -9.11 19.72 -3.74
C VAL A 150 -7.60 19.56 -3.88
N GLY A 151 -7.12 19.50 -5.12
CA GLY A 151 -5.68 19.56 -5.38
C GLY A 151 -5.11 20.96 -5.13
N VAL A 152 -3.84 21.07 -4.79
CA VAL A 152 -3.15 22.34 -4.51
C VAL A 152 -3.22 23.34 -5.67
N LYS A 153 -3.39 22.88 -6.90
CA LYS A 153 -3.51 23.74 -8.10
C LYS A 153 -4.96 24.19 -8.37
N ASN A 154 -5.92 23.74 -7.58
CA ASN A 154 -7.30 24.20 -7.72
C ASN A 154 -7.45 25.62 -7.14
N PRO A 155 -8.07 26.57 -7.85
CA PRO A 155 -8.25 27.95 -7.35
C PRO A 155 -8.98 28.04 -6.00
N LEU A 156 -9.79 27.05 -5.65
CA LEU A 156 -10.45 26.96 -4.35
C LEU A 156 -9.45 26.80 -3.21
N ALA A 157 -8.31 26.09 -3.45
CA ALA A 157 -7.30 25.88 -2.42
C ALA A 157 -6.76 27.20 -1.83
N ASP A 158 -6.60 28.23 -2.64
CA ASP A 158 -6.14 29.56 -2.17
C ASP A 158 -7.20 30.34 -1.37
N LYS A 159 -8.46 29.91 -1.44
CA LYS A 159 -9.59 30.57 -0.75
C LYS A 159 -9.95 29.91 0.58
N LEU A 160 -9.43 28.70 0.82
CA LEU A 160 -9.70 27.98 2.07
C LEU A 160 -8.93 28.62 3.23
N ASN A 161 -9.60 28.73 4.38
CA ASN A 161 -8.94 29.20 5.60
C ASN A 161 -7.91 28.13 6.05
N PRO A 162 -6.62 28.47 6.22
CA PRO A 162 -5.60 27.53 6.65
C PRO A 162 -5.95 26.76 7.93
N LYS A 163 -6.56 27.44 8.93
CA LYS A 163 -6.94 26.82 10.21
C LYS A 163 -8.08 25.80 10.09
N ASP A 164 -8.88 25.90 9.04
CA ASP A 164 -9.95 24.96 8.73
C ASP A 164 -9.54 23.95 7.66
N THR A 165 -8.22 23.81 7.44
CA THR A 165 -7.69 23.02 6.35
C THR A 165 -6.59 22.07 6.82
N ILE A 166 -6.65 20.84 6.31
CA ILE A 166 -5.58 19.83 6.43
C ILE A 166 -4.90 19.72 5.07
N THR A 167 -3.60 19.93 5.02
CA THR A 167 -2.79 19.67 3.83
C THR A 167 -2.24 18.25 3.89
N ILE A 168 -2.74 17.36 3.05
CA ILE A 168 -2.16 16.04 2.87
C ILE A 168 -1.10 16.09 1.78
N THR A 169 0.09 15.61 2.09
CA THR A 169 1.26 15.67 1.21
C THR A 169 1.98 14.33 1.14
N THR A 170 3.04 14.23 0.32
CA THR A 170 3.90 13.05 0.25
C THR A 170 5.30 13.36 0.75
N GLY A 171 6.07 12.31 1.08
CA GLY A 171 7.46 12.46 1.47
C GLY A 171 7.85 11.71 2.72
N ILE A 172 6.92 10.93 3.32
CA ILE A 172 7.18 10.22 4.57
C ILE A 172 8.39 9.25 4.49
N TYR A 173 8.66 8.73 3.30
CA TYR A 173 9.82 7.87 3.03
C TYR A 173 10.94 8.56 2.25
N MET A 174 11.02 9.89 2.31
CA MET A 174 12.02 10.69 1.60
C MET A 174 11.97 10.53 0.07
N GLU A 175 10.77 10.37 -0.48
CA GLU A 175 10.59 10.25 -1.93
C GLU A 175 11.11 11.53 -2.62
N LYS A 176 11.99 11.33 -3.61
CA LYS A 176 12.85 12.35 -4.20
C LYS A 176 12.15 13.64 -4.63
N ASP A 177 10.97 13.52 -5.22
CA ASP A 177 10.24 14.67 -5.78
C ASP A 177 9.00 15.02 -4.96
N SER A 178 8.96 14.59 -3.68
CA SER A 178 7.83 14.88 -2.83
C SER A 178 7.82 16.34 -2.38
N PRO A 179 6.66 17.01 -2.42
CA PRO A 179 6.55 18.42 -2.06
C PRO A 179 7.00 18.71 -0.62
N PHE A 180 6.70 17.81 0.31
CA PHE A 180 7.05 18.02 1.72
C PHE A 180 8.57 17.95 1.95
N VAL A 181 9.27 16.99 1.32
CA VAL A 181 10.75 16.92 1.41
C VAL A 181 11.38 18.16 0.80
N GLN A 182 10.92 18.59 -0.37
CA GLN A 182 11.40 19.80 -1.02
C GLN A 182 11.19 21.05 -0.14
N TYR A 183 10.01 21.15 0.48
CA TYR A 183 9.74 22.23 1.42
C TYR A 183 10.72 22.25 2.60
N LEU A 184 10.90 21.10 3.28
CA LEU A 184 11.82 20.99 4.42
C LEU A 184 13.28 21.30 4.03
N GLN A 185 13.67 21.01 2.79
CA GLN A 185 14.99 21.33 2.23
C GLN A 185 15.15 22.81 1.80
N GLY A 186 14.19 23.67 2.09
CA GLY A 186 14.28 25.08 1.76
C GLY A 186 13.84 25.45 0.34
N LYS A 187 13.39 24.49 -0.49
CA LYS A 187 12.93 24.79 -1.85
C LYS A 187 11.56 25.48 -1.83
N ASN A 188 11.39 26.45 -2.73
CA ASN A 188 10.07 27.05 -2.93
C ASN A 188 9.24 26.19 -3.89
N ASN A 189 8.15 25.59 -3.39
CA ASN A 189 7.31 24.65 -4.12
C ASN A 189 5.80 24.92 -3.97
N GLY A 190 5.45 26.19 -3.62
CA GLY A 190 4.06 26.59 -3.44
C GLY A 190 3.43 26.20 -2.10
N PHE A 191 4.16 25.51 -1.22
CA PHE A 191 3.68 25.26 0.14
C PHE A 191 3.55 26.56 0.94
N LYS A 192 2.37 26.78 1.53
CA LYS A 192 2.10 27.90 2.43
C LYS A 192 1.79 27.31 3.81
N PHE A 193 2.72 27.45 4.75
CA PHE A 193 2.52 27.00 6.13
C PHE A 193 2.41 28.21 7.06
N GLU A 194 1.37 28.18 7.88
CA GLU A 194 1.26 29.11 9.00
C GLU A 194 2.40 28.86 10.00
N LYS A 195 2.78 29.89 10.75
CA LYS A 195 3.87 29.78 11.73
C LYS A 195 3.57 28.77 12.83
N ASP A 196 2.30 28.63 13.20
CA ASP A 196 1.78 27.74 14.23
C ASP A 196 1.20 26.44 13.66
N ALA A 197 1.49 26.12 12.39
CA ALA A 197 1.02 24.86 11.77
C ALA A 197 1.57 23.63 12.50
N VAL A 198 0.74 22.60 12.62
CA VAL A 198 1.07 21.33 13.26
C VAL A 198 1.37 20.28 12.18
N VAL A 199 2.54 19.66 12.29
CA VAL A 199 2.95 18.55 11.42
C VAL A 199 2.59 17.22 12.09
N ILE A 200 1.70 16.44 11.49
CA ILE A 200 1.26 15.14 11.96
C ILE A 200 1.90 14.08 11.07
N ALA A 201 3.10 13.62 11.42
CA ALA A 201 3.92 12.74 10.61
C ALA A 201 3.91 11.30 11.15
N PRO A 202 3.28 10.32 10.46
CA PRO A 202 3.22 8.92 10.89
C PRO A 202 4.58 8.21 10.73
N LEU A 203 5.61 8.73 11.39
CA LEU A 203 6.97 8.20 11.37
C LEU A 203 7.13 7.09 12.40
N THR A 204 7.76 5.98 11.98
CA THR A 204 8.34 4.98 12.87
C THR A 204 9.87 5.15 12.84
N THR A 205 10.51 5.09 13.99
CA THR A 205 11.95 5.37 14.13
C THR A 205 12.83 4.47 13.28
N ASP A 206 12.48 3.21 13.14
CA ASP A 206 13.23 2.18 12.43
C ASP A 206 13.17 2.29 10.89
N LYS A 207 12.14 2.96 10.34
CA LYS A 207 11.92 3.04 8.88
C LYS A 207 12.09 4.43 8.29
N ASN A 208 12.07 5.45 9.12
CA ASN A 208 11.98 6.84 8.68
C ASN A 208 13.07 7.73 9.31
N GLU A 209 14.23 7.18 9.69
CA GLU A 209 15.33 7.93 10.32
C GLU A 209 15.71 9.20 9.55
N LYS A 210 15.82 9.11 8.23
CA LYS A 210 16.17 10.26 7.38
C LYS A 210 15.12 11.37 7.44
N MET A 211 13.83 11.02 7.48
CA MET A 211 12.76 11.99 7.60
C MET A 211 12.71 12.57 9.01
N ALA A 212 12.89 11.74 10.04
CA ALA A 212 12.97 12.19 11.43
C ALA A 212 14.14 13.19 11.61
N PHE A 213 15.31 12.88 11.05
CA PHE A 213 16.46 13.77 11.05
C PHE A 213 16.15 15.09 10.31
N LEU A 214 15.55 15.02 9.12
CA LEU A 214 15.20 16.21 8.34
C LEU A 214 14.19 17.10 9.10
N LEU A 215 13.20 16.51 9.75
CA LEU A 215 12.24 17.26 10.57
C LEU A 215 12.93 17.94 11.77
N ALA A 216 13.86 17.24 12.42
CA ALA A 216 14.59 17.79 13.57
C ALA A 216 15.57 18.92 13.19
N THR A 217 16.12 18.90 11.98
CA THR A 217 17.18 19.83 11.53
C THR A 217 16.70 20.94 10.59
N SER A 218 15.52 20.78 9.97
CA SER A 218 14.99 21.77 9.04
C SER A 218 14.57 23.06 9.76
N GLU A 219 15.12 24.20 9.34
CA GLU A 219 14.69 25.52 9.82
C GLU A 219 13.17 25.76 9.63
N ARG A 220 12.59 25.16 8.58
CA ARG A 220 11.15 25.27 8.30
C ARG A 220 10.28 24.38 9.19
N ALA A 221 10.85 23.40 9.87
CA ALA A 221 10.17 22.60 10.89
C ALA A 221 10.43 23.11 12.31
N GLN A 222 11.52 23.87 12.53
CA GLN A 222 11.86 24.43 13.84
C GLN A 222 10.77 25.34 14.37
N GLY A 223 10.50 25.23 15.66
CA GLY A 223 9.46 26.01 16.35
C GLY A 223 8.03 25.56 16.08
N ARG A 224 7.80 24.51 15.25
CA ARG A 224 6.48 23.91 15.01
C ARG A 224 6.26 22.68 15.87
N THR A 225 5.01 22.42 16.18
CA THR A 225 4.61 21.15 16.81
C THR A 225 4.69 20.03 15.78
N VAL A 226 5.50 19.00 16.07
CA VAL A 226 5.62 17.79 15.25
C VAL A 226 5.13 16.60 16.08
N ILE A 227 4.05 15.97 15.64
CA ILE A 227 3.46 14.78 16.26
C ILE A 227 3.84 13.57 15.42
N THR A 228 4.41 12.55 16.05
CA THR A 228 4.88 11.33 15.36
C THR A 228 4.29 10.07 15.95
N ALA A 229 4.46 8.94 15.29
CA ALA A 229 4.03 7.64 15.80
C ALA A 229 4.74 7.22 17.09
N ALA A 230 5.85 7.85 17.48
CA ALA A 230 6.48 7.64 18.79
C ALA A 230 5.57 8.10 19.95
N THR A 231 4.79 9.16 19.75
CA THR A 231 3.85 9.69 20.74
C THR A 231 2.40 9.26 20.49
N ARG A 232 2.08 8.85 19.26
CA ARG A 232 0.74 8.40 18.82
C ARG A 232 0.89 7.15 17.94
N PRO A 233 1.18 5.95 18.50
CA PRO A 233 1.52 4.75 17.72
C PRO A 233 0.48 4.35 16.67
N LYS A 234 -0.81 4.52 16.98
CA LYS A 234 -1.91 4.16 16.08
C LYS A 234 -2.11 5.06 14.86
N MET A 235 -1.33 6.14 14.71
CA MET A 235 -1.35 6.93 13.46
C MET A 235 -0.62 6.23 12.30
N TYR A 236 0.13 5.15 12.58
CA TYR A 236 0.82 4.35 11.59
C TYR A 236 0.33 2.90 11.59
N GLY A 237 0.15 2.33 10.41
CA GLY A 237 -0.14 0.93 10.20
C GLY A 237 0.42 0.45 8.87
N SER A 238 0.94 -0.77 8.86
CA SER A 238 1.35 -1.46 7.63
C SER A 238 0.11 -1.82 6.80
N GLY A 239 0.26 -1.89 5.49
CA GLY A 239 -0.75 -2.50 4.60
C GLY A 239 -0.70 -4.03 4.58
N HIS A 240 0.18 -4.65 5.39
CA HIS A 240 0.45 -6.08 5.41
C HIS A 240 0.05 -6.71 6.74
N ALA A 241 -0.39 -7.95 6.67
CA ALA A 241 -0.81 -8.79 7.79
C ALA A 241 0.28 -8.99 8.85
N GLN A 242 -0.15 -9.19 10.10
CA GLN A 242 0.69 -9.64 11.21
C GLN A 242 0.24 -11.01 11.73
N ALA A 243 0.82 -11.49 12.82
CA ALA A 243 0.63 -12.86 13.30
C ALA A 243 -0.84 -13.22 13.58
N ASP A 244 -1.61 -12.32 14.18
CA ASP A 244 -3.01 -12.60 14.50
C ASP A 244 -3.89 -12.56 13.24
N ASP A 245 -3.56 -11.72 12.26
CA ASP A 245 -4.22 -11.72 10.94
C ASP A 245 -3.97 -13.07 10.24
N PHE A 246 -2.73 -13.56 10.26
CA PHE A 246 -2.38 -14.89 9.75
C PHE A 246 -3.18 -16.00 10.44
N ARG A 247 -3.17 -16.02 11.78
CA ARG A 247 -3.90 -17.01 12.58
C ARG A 247 -5.38 -17.03 12.22
N ARG A 248 -5.99 -15.85 12.09
CA ARG A 248 -7.41 -15.72 11.76
C ARG A 248 -7.72 -16.27 10.37
N ILE A 249 -6.96 -15.86 9.36
CA ILE A 249 -7.16 -16.32 7.98
C ILE A 249 -6.87 -17.82 7.84
N ALA A 250 -5.73 -18.27 8.35
CA ALA A 250 -5.33 -19.68 8.28
C ALA A 250 -6.28 -20.59 9.10
N GLY A 251 -6.76 -20.12 10.25
CA GLY A 251 -7.72 -20.84 11.08
C GLY A 251 -9.08 -21.05 10.42
N ILE A 252 -9.52 -20.13 9.54
CA ILE A 252 -10.73 -20.28 8.73
C ILE A 252 -10.48 -21.22 7.55
N LEU A 253 -9.41 -20.98 6.78
CA LEU A 253 -9.12 -21.72 5.55
C LEU A 253 -8.56 -23.12 5.80
N LYS A 254 -7.92 -23.35 6.94
CA LYS A 254 -7.29 -24.63 7.36
C LYS A 254 -6.43 -25.26 6.26
N PRO A 255 -5.47 -24.53 5.69
CA PRO A 255 -4.61 -25.10 4.66
C PRO A 255 -3.74 -26.22 5.24
N ARG A 256 -3.40 -27.22 4.43
CA ARG A 256 -2.45 -28.27 4.86
C ARG A 256 -1.04 -27.68 5.01
N MET A 257 -0.59 -26.95 4.02
CA MET A 257 0.73 -26.31 4.00
C MET A 257 0.61 -24.80 3.77
N VAL A 258 1.53 -24.05 4.35
CA VAL A 258 1.65 -22.60 4.11
C VAL A 258 3.05 -22.24 3.62
N ALA A 259 3.12 -21.19 2.81
CA ALA A 259 4.37 -20.65 2.30
C ALA A 259 4.35 -19.12 2.28
N PRO A 260 5.39 -18.43 2.79
CA PRO A 260 5.44 -16.98 2.73
C PRO A 260 5.79 -16.48 1.32
N ILE A 261 5.10 -15.45 0.89
CA ILE A 261 5.41 -14.66 -0.30
C ILE A 261 5.73 -13.22 0.10
N HIS A 262 6.19 -12.40 -0.85
CA HIS A 262 6.43 -10.96 -0.68
C HIS A 262 7.34 -10.61 0.52
N THR A 263 8.29 -11.48 0.87
CA THR A 263 9.20 -11.27 1.99
C THR A 263 10.64 -11.66 1.65
N ARG A 264 11.59 -11.19 2.44
CA ARG A 264 13.00 -11.58 2.34
C ARG A 264 13.29 -12.79 3.24
N THR A 265 14.44 -13.44 3.03
CA THR A 265 14.83 -14.67 3.77
C THR A 265 14.66 -14.59 5.29
N PRO A 266 15.08 -13.54 6.01
CA PRO A 266 14.82 -13.47 7.45
C PRO A 266 13.34 -13.53 7.79
N GLY A 267 12.50 -12.72 7.13
CA GLY A 267 11.06 -12.70 7.37
C GLY A 267 10.38 -14.01 6.97
N ALA A 268 10.85 -14.69 5.92
CA ALA A 268 10.35 -16.00 5.54
C ALA A 268 10.65 -17.07 6.60
N ASN A 269 11.84 -17.04 7.19
CA ASN A 269 12.21 -17.96 8.27
C ASN A 269 11.36 -17.72 9.52
N ASP A 270 11.16 -16.45 9.89
CA ASP A 270 10.33 -16.08 11.03
C ASP A 270 8.87 -16.50 10.82
N PHE A 271 8.34 -16.32 9.60
CA PHE A 271 7.00 -16.78 9.24
C PHE A 271 6.88 -18.31 9.30
N ASN A 272 7.85 -19.05 8.74
CA ASN A 272 7.83 -20.52 8.76
C ASN A 272 7.85 -21.04 10.21
N LYS A 273 8.60 -20.39 11.10
CA LYS A 273 8.61 -20.71 12.53
C LYS A 273 7.24 -20.49 13.15
N LEU A 274 6.63 -19.32 12.94
CA LEU A 274 5.28 -19.02 13.42
C LEU A 274 4.27 -20.06 12.90
N ALA A 275 4.30 -20.35 11.60
CA ALA A 275 3.37 -21.29 10.99
C ALA A 275 3.52 -22.72 11.55
N ALA A 276 4.75 -23.16 11.81
CA ALA A 276 5.01 -24.46 12.43
C ALA A 276 4.53 -24.49 13.90
N GLU A 277 4.70 -23.40 14.66
CA GLU A 277 4.16 -23.25 16.03
C GLU A 277 2.63 -23.33 16.04
N GLU A 278 1.95 -22.88 14.97
CA GLU A 278 0.49 -22.97 14.78
C GLU A 278 0.05 -24.33 14.18
N GLY A 279 0.98 -25.26 13.96
CA GLY A 279 0.69 -26.62 13.49
C GLY A 279 0.56 -26.80 11.98
N TYR A 280 0.97 -25.82 11.17
CA TYR A 280 0.96 -25.91 9.71
C TYR A 280 2.25 -26.48 9.16
N GLU A 281 2.15 -27.30 8.09
CA GLU A 281 3.30 -27.70 7.32
C GLU A 281 3.90 -26.50 6.58
N THR A 282 5.24 -26.43 6.51
CA THR A 282 5.98 -25.40 5.83
C THR A 282 7.08 -25.97 4.95
N PHE A 283 7.57 -25.20 3.98
CA PHE A 283 8.77 -25.59 3.26
C PHE A 283 10.00 -25.44 4.17
N PRO A 284 11.03 -26.32 4.01
CA PRO A 284 12.23 -26.29 4.86
C PRO A 284 13.05 -25.01 4.69
N ARG A 285 12.78 -24.23 3.66
CA ARG A 285 13.40 -22.95 3.36
C ARG A 285 12.47 -22.04 2.57
N GLN A 286 12.83 -20.77 2.45
CA GLN A 286 12.15 -19.85 1.55
C GLN A 286 12.14 -20.34 0.10
N ILE A 287 10.99 -20.30 -0.55
CA ILE A 287 10.84 -20.48 -2.00
C ILE A 287 11.41 -19.23 -2.67
N LYS A 288 12.32 -19.40 -3.60
CA LYS A 288 12.95 -18.30 -4.35
C LYS A 288 12.18 -17.98 -5.62
N ASN A 289 12.30 -16.76 -6.10
CA ASN A 289 11.73 -16.37 -7.39
C ASN A 289 12.20 -17.32 -8.50
N GLY A 290 11.26 -17.82 -9.30
CA GLY A 290 11.51 -18.74 -10.38
C GLY A 290 11.56 -20.23 -9.97
N GLU A 291 11.46 -20.56 -8.69
CA GLU A 291 11.31 -21.95 -8.27
C GLU A 291 9.88 -22.43 -8.50
N ILE A 292 9.73 -23.70 -8.89
CA ILE A 292 8.45 -24.33 -9.17
C ILE A 292 8.05 -25.19 -7.97
N VAL A 293 6.84 -24.98 -7.49
CA VAL A 293 6.19 -25.81 -6.49
C VAL A 293 5.21 -26.74 -7.19
N LYS A 294 5.36 -28.04 -7.01
CA LYS A 294 4.40 -29.04 -7.42
C LYS A 294 3.44 -29.31 -6.27
N VAL A 295 2.16 -29.03 -6.47
CA VAL A 295 1.09 -29.31 -5.51
C VAL A 295 0.32 -30.53 -5.94
N THR A 296 0.15 -31.48 -5.04
CA THR A 296 -0.61 -32.72 -5.26
C THR A 296 -1.54 -32.97 -4.06
N ASP A 297 -2.45 -33.92 -4.20
CA ASP A 297 -3.30 -34.42 -3.11
C ASP A 297 -2.49 -35.06 -1.95
N LYS A 298 -1.23 -35.44 -2.23
CA LYS A 298 -0.32 -36.07 -1.24
C LYS A 298 0.63 -35.09 -0.57
N GLY A 299 0.93 -33.93 -1.18
CA GLY A 299 1.86 -32.95 -0.62
C GLY A 299 2.26 -31.88 -1.61
N CYS A 300 3.13 -30.99 -1.13
CA CYS A 300 3.72 -29.92 -1.93
C CYS A 300 5.24 -30.06 -1.91
N ASP A 301 5.85 -30.15 -3.09
CA ASP A 301 7.29 -30.36 -3.26
C ASP A 301 7.89 -29.25 -4.11
N LEU A 302 9.14 -28.87 -3.78
CA LEU A 302 9.96 -28.06 -4.67
C LEU A 302 10.49 -28.97 -5.80
N VAL A 303 10.18 -28.58 -7.04
CA VAL A 303 10.74 -29.26 -8.20
C VAL A 303 12.25 -29.05 -8.24
N PRO A 304 13.10 -30.11 -8.32
CA PRO A 304 14.54 -29.98 -8.40
C PRO A 304 14.99 -29.09 -9.58
N ARG A 305 16.03 -28.29 -9.38
CA ARG A 305 16.49 -27.28 -10.36
C ARG A 305 16.91 -27.88 -11.70
N ASP A 306 17.50 -29.06 -11.70
CA ASP A 306 17.86 -29.83 -12.89
C ASP A 306 16.66 -30.26 -13.74
N ARG A 307 15.47 -30.35 -13.14
CA ARG A 307 14.20 -30.66 -13.79
C ARG A 307 13.35 -29.44 -14.13
N GLN A 308 13.83 -28.24 -13.78
CA GLN A 308 13.14 -26.98 -14.08
C GLN A 308 13.62 -26.47 -15.44
N GLN A 309 12.68 -26.22 -16.34
CA GLN A 309 12.97 -25.38 -17.49
C GLN A 309 12.82 -23.93 -17.03
N TRP A 310 13.92 -23.19 -16.98
CA TRP A 310 13.91 -21.78 -16.63
C TRP A 310 13.38 -20.97 -17.81
N PHE A 311 12.26 -20.32 -17.55
CA PHE A 311 11.70 -19.38 -18.49
C PHE A 311 11.77 -17.97 -17.90
N GLY A 312 12.37 -17.04 -18.61
CA GLY A 312 12.22 -15.62 -18.33
C GLY A 312 10.84 -15.17 -18.80
N VAL A 313 10.05 -14.56 -17.90
CA VAL A 313 8.82 -13.88 -18.32
C VAL A 313 9.18 -12.50 -18.82
N LYS A 314 8.94 -12.24 -20.11
CA LYS A 314 9.09 -10.93 -20.71
C LYS A 314 7.73 -10.32 -20.93
N VAL A 315 7.46 -9.22 -20.26
CA VAL A 315 6.29 -8.38 -20.55
C VAL A 315 6.62 -7.49 -21.73
N CYS A 316 5.99 -7.71 -22.87
CA CYS A 316 6.17 -6.90 -24.08
C CYS A 316 4.84 -6.19 -24.40
N GLY A 317 4.79 -4.88 -24.20
CA GLY A 317 3.64 -4.07 -24.61
C GLY A 317 2.45 -4.08 -23.67
N ASN A 318 1.31 -3.54 -24.14
CA ASN A 318 0.07 -3.43 -23.39
C ASN A 318 -0.80 -4.70 -23.40
N GLU A 319 -0.47 -5.63 -24.26
CA GLU A 319 -1.04 -6.98 -24.25
C GLU A 319 -0.04 -7.86 -23.53
N ALA A 320 -0.54 -8.68 -22.62
CA ALA A 320 0.27 -9.61 -21.84
C ALA A 320 0.79 -10.74 -22.73
N ASP A 321 1.62 -10.41 -23.68
CA ASP A 321 2.43 -11.37 -24.39
C ASP A 321 3.51 -11.89 -23.43
N PHE A 322 3.17 -12.92 -22.69
CA PHE A 322 4.12 -13.70 -21.93
C PHE A 322 4.98 -14.52 -22.89
N MET A 323 6.13 -14.00 -23.27
CA MET A 323 7.10 -14.78 -23.99
C MET A 323 7.97 -15.54 -23.00
N LEU A 324 7.81 -16.86 -22.96
CA LEU A 324 8.73 -17.75 -22.27
C LEU A 324 10.06 -17.76 -23.03
N VAL A 325 11.12 -17.20 -22.44
CA VAL A 325 12.44 -17.16 -23.05
C VAL A 325 13.30 -18.28 -22.47
N LYS A 326 13.59 -19.26 -23.27
CA LYS A 326 14.55 -20.31 -22.96
C LYS A 326 15.94 -19.77 -23.35
N ASP A 327 16.58 -18.99 -22.51
CA ASP A 327 18.02 -18.75 -22.51
C ASP A 327 18.45 -17.53 -21.70
N THR A 328 19.55 -17.68 -20.97
CA THR A 328 20.18 -16.68 -20.11
C THR A 328 21.06 -15.66 -20.84
N ASN A 329 21.20 -15.77 -22.17
CA ASN A 329 22.09 -14.92 -23.00
C ASN A 329 21.41 -13.67 -23.59
N PHE A 330 20.36 -13.16 -22.95
CA PHE A 330 19.76 -11.89 -23.40
C PHE A 330 20.72 -10.73 -23.16
N LYS A 331 21.22 -10.12 -24.23
CA LYS A 331 22.09 -8.94 -24.16
C LYS A 331 21.39 -7.83 -23.37
N THR A 332 21.99 -7.42 -22.27
CA THR A 332 21.51 -6.38 -21.34
C THR A 332 21.12 -5.06 -22.06
N ALA A 333 21.74 -4.77 -23.20
CA ALA A 333 21.45 -3.62 -24.03
C ALA A 333 20.05 -3.67 -24.67
N GLU A 334 19.59 -4.84 -25.14
CA GLU A 334 18.27 -5.01 -25.76
C GLU A 334 17.15 -4.91 -24.69
N LEU A 335 17.37 -5.47 -23.50
CA LEU A 335 16.45 -5.30 -22.38
C LEU A 335 16.33 -3.84 -21.95
N LYS A 336 17.44 -3.10 -21.93
CA LYS A 336 17.46 -1.67 -21.61
C LYS A 336 16.68 -0.88 -22.67
N ARG A 337 16.96 -1.10 -23.97
CA ARG A 337 16.27 -0.42 -25.07
C ARG A 337 14.75 -0.63 -25.03
N ARG A 338 14.30 -1.86 -24.77
CA ARG A 338 12.86 -2.19 -24.71
C ARG A 338 12.18 -1.63 -23.46
N ARG A 339 12.88 -1.64 -22.31
CA ARG A 339 12.41 -0.98 -21.09
C ARG A 339 12.23 0.53 -21.31
N ASP A 340 13.18 1.16 -21.97
CA ASP A 340 13.15 2.61 -22.22
C ASP A 340 12.04 2.97 -23.23
N ALA A 341 11.82 2.14 -24.26
CA ALA A 341 10.69 2.26 -25.18
C ALA A 341 9.33 2.05 -24.49
N TYR A 342 9.24 1.09 -23.57
CA TYR A 342 8.03 0.87 -22.76
C TYR A 342 7.73 2.07 -21.87
N ARG A 343 8.74 2.62 -21.17
CA ARG A 343 8.58 3.83 -20.33
C ARG A 343 8.11 5.03 -21.16
N ALA A 344 8.67 5.23 -22.35
CA ALA A 344 8.25 6.31 -23.24
C ALA A 344 6.79 6.17 -23.71
N ARG A 345 6.32 4.94 -23.98
CA ARG A 345 4.92 4.67 -24.32
C ARG A 345 3.98 4.92 -23.12
N GLN A 346 4.35 4.49 -21.93
CA GLN A 346 3.59 4.76 -20.70
C GLN A 346 3.44 6.25 -20.43
N GLU A 347 4.51 7.02 -20.62
CA GLU A 347 4.50 8.48 -20.46
C GLU A 347 3.57 9.14 -21.48
N THR A 348 3.59 8.68 -22.73
CA THR A 348 2.70 9.17 -23.81
C THR A 348 1.24 8.85 -23.50
N GLN A 349 0.93 7.65 -23.06
CA GLN A 349 -0.43 7.26 -22.66
C GLN A 349 -0.93 8.04 -21.45
N LYS A 350 -0.06 8.25 -20.45
CA LYS A 350 -0.35 9.08 -19.29
C LYS A 350 -0.69 10.51 -19.70
N ARG A 351 0.10 11.12 -20.60
CA ARG A 351 -0.16 12.46 -21.14
C ARG A 351 -1.47 12.52 -21.92
N ALA A 352 -1.75 11.53 -22.76
CA ALA A 352 -3.01 11.45 -23.51
C ALA A 352 -4.23 11.29 -22.61
N CYS A 353 -4.11 10.50 -21.52
CA CYS A 353 -5.15 10.33 -20.53
C CYS A 353 -5.40 11.65 -19.77
N LEU A 354 -4.34 12.30 -19.30
CA LEU A 354 -4.43 13.60 -18.61
C LEU A 354 -5.06 14.69 -19.52
N ALA A 355 -4.72 14.71 -20.81
CA ALA A 355 -5.30 15.65 -21.76
C ALA A 355 -6.81 15.42 -21.97
N LYS A 356 -7.28 14.17 -22.00
CA LYS A 356 -8.71 13.84 -22.09
C LYS A 356 -9.51 14.29 -20.85
N PHE A 357 -8.89 14.26 -19.66
CA PHE A 357 -9.53 14.73 -18.43
C PHE A 357 -9.51 16.27 -18.32
N ALA A 358 -8.43 16.92 -18.72
CA ALA A 358 -8.35 18.39 -18.75
C ALA A 358 -9.36 19.03 -19.72
N GLY A 359 -9.73 18.33 -20.81
CA GLY A 359 -10.75 18.78 -21.77
C GLY A 359 -12.20 18.58 -21.33
N ARG A 360 -12.47 17.84 -20.24
CA ARG A 360 -13.83 17.62 -19.69
C ARG A 360 -14.19 18.56 -18.53
N SER A 361 -13.30 19.46 -18.17
CA SER A 361 -13.50 20.46 -17.10
C SER A 361 -13.85 21.85 -17.64
N LYS A 362 -14.47 21.91 -18.83
CA LYS A 362 -15.07 23.13 -19.39
C LYS A 362 -16.57 23.00 -19.43
#